data_84102e52259137df3dc6e292ec52603f
#
_entry.id   84102e52259137df3dc6e292ec52603f
#
_cell.length_a   1.000
_cell.length_b   1.000
_cell.length_c   1.000
_cell.angle_alpha   90.00
_cell.angle_beta   90.00
_cell.angle_gamma   90.00
#
_symmetry.space_group_name_H-M   'P 1'
#
loop_
_entity.id
_entity.type
_entity.pdbx_description
1 polymer ?
#
loop_
_entity_poly.entity_id
_entity_poly.type
_entity_poly.pdbx_seq_one_letter_code
_entity_poly.pdbx_strand_id
1 'polypeptide(L)'
;MKRISLLFCFIYLLLSHPGGMYAGEKLAVVCTTSHLSAIVMAVGGESLKVATLIPYGMCPGHFELTPVQVSDLKQADIILAHGYEHFLDNLIQKTDIKIEKIDMIGNAMIPDIHLEIADKVIDILIRYAPGRKNIFVHNLEEYKKKVGLAEREVKAMTPCFQNASILCAEMNRTFLEWLGCTLVASFPRDEDLSLQNMHAVLKNAQQHRTQLVIDNLQSSGEAGQTLADELQIPLIIISNFPSDNNYIFTLLYNCTSIFNALGCN
;
A
#
# COMPACT_ATOMS: atom_id res chain seq x y z
N MET A 1 27.16 -9.50 -80.43
CA MET A 1 26.80 -10.19 -79.20
C MET A 1 27.05 -9.21 -78.02
N LYS A 2 26.06 -8.49 -77.56
CA LYS A 2 26.19 -7.49 -76.52
C LYS A 2 25.60 -8.11 -75.24
N ARG A 3 26.40 -8.22 -74.14
CA ARG A 3 26.00 -8.66 -72.83
C ARG A 3 25.37 -7.44 -72.07
N ILE A 4 24.14 -7.55 -71.71
CA ILE A 4 23.43 -6.59 -70.82
C ILE A 4 23.66 -7.06 -69.42
N SER A 5 24.35 -6.23 -68.61
CA SER A 5 24.52 -6.41 -67.15
C SER A 5 23.42 -5.75 -66.44
N LEU A 6 22.54 -6.52 -65.75
CA LEU A 6 21.47 -6.00 -64.86
C LEU A 6 22.09 -5.70 -63.50
N LEU A 7 22.13 -4.42 -63.15
CA LEU A 7 22.50 -3.95 -61.82
C LEU A 7 21.25 -4.01 -60.94
N PHE A 8 21.20 -4.96 -60.02
CA PHE A 8 20.19 -5.01 -58.96
C PHE A 8 20.55 -4.00 -57.87
N CYS A 9 19.83 -2.87 -57.81
CA CYS A 9 19.90 -1.91 -56.74
C CYS A 9 19.05 -2.45 -55.56
N PHE A 10 19.69 -3.02 -54.55
CA PHE A 10 19.05 -3.37 -53.27
C PHE A 10 18.88 -2.10 -52.46
N ILE A 11 17.65 -1.52 -52.49
CA ILE A 11 17.26 -0.47 -51.57
C ILE A 11 16.97 -1.13 -50.24
N TYR A 12 17.89 -1.02 -49.27
CA TYR A 12 17.68 -1.35 -47.88
C TYR A 12 16.82 -0.26 -47.28
N LEU A 13 15.49 -0.51 -47.17
CA LEU A 13 14.60 0.32 -46.40
C LEU A 13 14.90 0.07 -44.92
N LEU A 14 15.70 0.93 -44.31
CA LEU A 14 15.86 1.01 -42.86
C LEU A 14 14.55 1.47 -42.25
N LEU A 15 13.72 0.50 -41.87
CA LEU A 15 12.62 0.72 -40.94
C LEU A 15 13.22 1.12 -39.57
N SER A 16 13.45 2.41 -39.41
CA SER A 16 13.70 3.00 -38.10
C SER A 16 12.44 2.82 -37.24
N HIS A 17 12.46 1.80 -36.41
CA HIS A 17 11.53 1.71 -35.31
C HIS A 17 11.89 2.85 -34.34
N PRO A 18 10.96 3.77 -34.02
CA PRO A 18 11.15 4.72 -32.94
C PRO A 18 10.80 4.03 -31.62
N GLY A 19 11.47 2.95 -31.32
CA GLY A 19 11.51 2.37 -29.98
C GLY A 19 12.79 2.85 -29.31
N GLY A 20 12.83 4.11 -28.93
CA GLY A 20 13.91 4.63 -28.10
C GLY A 20 13.90 3.88 -26.77
N MET A 21 14.67 2.80 -26.67
CA MET A 21 15.12 2.28 -25.38
C MET A 21 15.90 3.43 -24.73
N TYR A 22 15.27 4.09 -23.76
CA TYR A 22 15.96 4.95 -22.82
C TYR A 22 16.90 4.06 -21.98
N ALA A 23 18.08 3.78 -22.50
CA ALA A 23 19.21 3.16 -21.80
C ALA A 23 19.86 4.19 -20.85
N GLY A 24 19.05 4.87 -20.06
CA GLY A 24 19.48 5.70 -18.95
C GLY A 24 19.42 4.88 -17.67
N GLU A 25 20.33 5.16 -16.76
CA GLU A 25 20.33 4.57 -15.42
C GLU A 25 18.92 4.68 -14.79
N LYS A 26 18.42 3.58 -14.20
CA LYS A 26 17.11 3.57 -13.56
C LYS A 26 17.16 4.46 -12.32
N LEU A 27 16.19 5.37 -12.17
CA LEU A 27 16.06 6.17 -10.95
C LEU A 27 15.84 5.22 -9.77
N ALA A 28 16.69 5.34 -8.76
CA ALA A 28 16.63 4.54 -7.53
C ALA A 28 15.71 5.23 -6.51
N VAL A 29 14.56 4.63 -6.26
CA VAL A 29 13.54 5.13 -5.33
C VAL A 29 13.46 4.20 -4.13
N VAL A 30 13.67 4.75 -2.94
CA VAL A 30 13.41 4.05 -1.69
C VAL A 30 12.09 4.56 -1.11
N CYS A 31 11.16 3.65 -0.83
CA CYS A 31 9.89 3.95 -0.21
C CYS A 31 9.90 3.49 1.25
N THR A 32 9.46 4.31 2.18
CA THR A 32 9.41 3.92 3.59
C THR A 32 8.44 2.78 3.84
N THR A 33 7.30 2.78 3.16
CA THR A 33 6.22 1.81 3.35
C THR A 33 5.87 1.08 2.06
N SER A 34 5.21 -0.07 2.20
CA SER A 34 4.69 -0.82 1.04
C SER A 34 3.52 -0.12 0.32
N HIS A 35 2.85 0.85 0.93
CA HIS A 35 1.89 1.71 0.20
C HIS A 35 2.58 2.53 -0.88
N LEU A 36 3.66 3.22 -0.50
CA LEU A 36 4.43 4.04 -1.45
C LEU A 36 5.08 3.18 -2.52
N SER A 37 5.68 2.05 -2.14
CA SER A 37 6.33 1.17 -3.12
C SER A 37 5.34 0.51 -4.07
N ALA A 38 4.14 0.13 -3.62
CA ALA A 38 3.09 -0.38 -4.50
C ALA A 38 2.71 0.62 -5.59
N ILE A 39 2.55 1.89 -5.23
CA ILE A 39 2.26 2.97 -6.16
C ILE A 39 3.45 3.22 -7.10
N VAL A 40 4.66 3.36 -6.56
CA VAL A 40 5.86 3.63 -7.34
C VAL A 40 6.13 2.51 -8.35
N MET A 41 5.96 1.25 -7.95
CA MET A 41 6.08 0.09 -8.85
C MET A 41 5.00 0.08 -9.93
N ALA A 42 3.74 0.39 -9.56
CA ALA A 42 2.64 0.43 -10.51
C ALA A 42 2.82 1.55 -11.55
N VAL A 43 3.27 2.74 -11.14
CA VAL A 43 3.45 3.91 -11.99
C VAL A 43 4.76 3.87 -12.74
N GLY A 44 5.86 3.50 -12.07
CA GLY A 44 7.20 3.51 -12.63
C GLY A 44 7.51 2.32 -13.52
N GLY A 45 6.88 1.18 -13.27
CA GLY A 45 7.16 -0.09 -13.96
C GLY A 45 8.65 -0.45 -13.93
N GLU A 46 9.14 -1.00 -15.02
CA GLU A 46 10.54 -1.39 -15.15
C GLU A 46 11.53 -0.21 -15.29
N SER A 47 11.03 1.02 -15.39
CA SER A 47 11.87 2.20 -15.56
C SER A 47 12.51 2.68 -14.26
N LEU A 48 12.07 2.18 -13.10
CA LEU A 48 12.57 2.53 -11.77
C LEU A 48 13.23 1.32 -11.08
N LYS A 49 14.14 1.60 -10.15
CA LYS A 49 14.64 0.64 -9.17
C LYS A 49 14.00 0.99 -7.84
N VAL A 50 13.10 0.16 -7.34
CA VAL A 50 12.31 0.44 -6.14
C VAL A 50 12.73 -0.50 -5.00
N ALA A 51 12.92 0.07 -3.82
CA ALA A 51 13.12 -0.68 -2.58
C ALA A 51 12.14 -0.21 -1.52
N THR A 52 11.65 -1.15 -0.70
CA THR A 52 10.79 -0.87 0.45
C THR A 52 11.62 -0.99 1.72
N LEU A 53 11.56 0.03 2.59
CA LEU A 53 12.41 0.10 3.78
C LEU A 53 11.84 -0.69 4.95
N ILE A 54 10.55 -0.46 5.25
CA ILE A 54 9.85 -1.11 6.36
C ILE A 54 9.27 -2.43 5.87
N PRO A 55 9.66 -3.58 6.44
CA PRO A 55 9.12 -4.87 6.06
C PRO A 55 7.60 -4.95 6.24
N TYR A 56 6.94 -5.70 5.35
CA TYR A 56 5.54 -6.02 5.49
C TYR A 56 5.24 -6.63 6.86
N GLY A 57 4.15 -6.18 7.48
CA GLY A 57 3.74 -6.64 8.82
C GLY A 57 4.40 -5.91 9.99
N MET A 58 5.43 -5.10 9.73
CA MET A 58 6.06 -4.30 10.80
C MET A 58 5.37 -2.94 10.96
N CYS A 59 5.20 -2.51 12.20
CA CYS A 59 4.68 -1.17 12.51
C CYS A 59 5.74 -0.10 12.19
N PRO A 60 5.43 0.90 11.35
CA PRO A 60 6.36 1.99 11.07
C PRO A 60 6.80 2.79 12.31
N GLY A 61 5.95 2.87 13.33
CA GLY A 61 6.28 3.58 14.58
C GLY A 61 7.34 2.89 15.45
N HIS A 62 7.55 1.58 15.25
CA HIS A 62 8.54 0.77 16.00
C HIS A 62 9.71 0.32 15.13
N PHE A 63 9.82 0.89 13.91
CA PHE A 63 10.89 0.54 13.01
C PHE A 63 12.16 1.33 13.30
N GLU A 64 13.29 0.63 13.36
CA GLU A 64 14.62 1.21 13.50
C GLU A 64 15.52 0.81 12.33
N LEU A 65 16.31 1.77 11.85
CA LEU A 65 17.24 1.57 10.74
C LEU A 65 18.46 0.75 11.17
N THR A 66 18.74 -0.30 10.42
CA THR A 66 20.02 -1.02 10.51
C THR A 66 21.13 -0.27 9.76
N PRO A 67 22.41 -0.49 10.10
CA PRO A 67 23.54 0.11 9.36
C PRO A 67 23.55 -0.20 7.86
N VAL A 68 23.09 -1.39 7.47
CA VAL A 68 22.95 -1.80 6.06
C VAL A 68 21.92 -0.94 5.35
N GLN A 69 20.75 -0.78 5.94
CA GLN A 69 19.68 0.07 5.37
C GLN A 69 20.10 1.53 5.26
N VAL A 70 20.87 2.06 6.23
CA VAL A 70 21.44 3.42 6.11
C VAL A 70 22.38 3.52 4.91
N SER A 71 23.17 2.45 4.63
CA SER A 71 24.03 2.41 3.43
C SER A 71 23.21 2.39 2.14
N ASP A 72 22.13 1.60 2.10
CA ASP A 72 21.25 1.51 0.94
C ASP A 72 20.52 2.83 0.67
N LEU A 73 20.08 3.50 1.73
CA LEU A 73 19.45 4.83 1.64
C LEU A 73 20.38 5.88 0.99
N LYS A 74 21.69 5.81 1.25
CA LYS A 74 22.67 6.73 0.63
C LYS A 74 22.84 6.53 -0.88
N GLN A 75 22.42 5.40 -1.41
CA GLN A 75 22.48 5.09 -2.85
C GLN A 75 21.17 5.43 -3.58
N ALA A 76 20.14 5.87 -2.84
CA ALA A 76 18.88 6.27 -3.42
C ALA A 76 19.00 7.68 -4.05
N ASP A 77 18.40 7.87 -5.22
CA ASP A 77 18.22 9.19 -5.81
C ASP A 77 17.16 10.00 -5.07
N ILE A 78 16.17 9.29 -4.49
CA ILE A 78 15.04 9.88 -3.76
C ILE A 78 14.49 8.88 -2.75
N ILE A 79 14.08 9.39 -1.59
CA ILE A 79 13.31 8.67 -0.58
C ILE A 79 11.90 9.26 -0.54
N LEU A 80 10.88 8.39 -0.62
CA LEU A 80 9.49 8.73 -0.41
C LEU A 80 9.05 8.30 0.99
N ALA A 81 8.46 9.22 1.76
CA ALA A 81 8.01 9.00 3.14
C ALA A 81 6.64 9.63 3.37
N HIS A 82 5.88 9.14 4.38
CA HIS A 82 4.60 9.76 4.76
C HIS A 82 4.75 10.91 5.76
N GLY A 83 5.93 11.08 6.37
CA GLY A 83 6.19 12.15 7.32
C GLY A 83 5.96 11.82 8.79
N TYR A 84 5.39 10.65 9.10
CA TYR A 84 5.26 10.14 10.48
C TYR A 84 6.42 9.21 10.90
N GLU A 85 7.38 8.96 10.01
CA GLU A 85 8.52 8.08 10.25
C GLU A 85 9.63 8.82 10.98
N HIS A 86 9.53 8.88 12.32
CA HIS A 86 10.47 9.61 13.19
C HIS A 86 11.93 9.14 13.07
N PHE A 87 12.16 7.88 12.68
CA PHE A 87 13.51 7.37 12.45
C PHE A 87 14.26 8.11 11.33
N LEU A 88 13.55 8.77 10.42
CA LEU A 88 14.15 9.57 9.36
C LEU A 88 14.65 10.95 9.85
N ASP A 89 14.13 11.47 10.94
CA ASP A 89 14.48 12.81 11.42
C ASP A 89 15.99 12.93 11.72
N ASN A 90 16.59 11.88 12.28
CA ASN A 90 18.03 11.81 12.53
C ASN A 90 18.86 11.66 11.24
N LEU A 91 18.28 11.06 10.20
CA LEU A 91 18.93 10.86 8.91
C LEU A 91 19.00 12.17 8.12
N ILE A 92 17.89 12.92 8.09
CA ILE A 92 17.77 14.21 7.40
C ILE A 92 18.84 15.20 7.89
N GLN A 93 19.11 15.21 9.20
CA GLN A 93 20.09 16.12 9.80
C GLN A 93 21.55 15.78 9.46
N LYS A 94 21.84 14.56 9.01
CA LYS A 94 23.21 14.04 8.86
C LYS A 94 23.60 13.74 7.40
N THR A 95 22.70 13.90 6.46
CA THR A 95 22.92 13.50 5.06
C THR A 95 22.24 14.47 4.09
N ASP A 96 22.79 14.61 2.87
CA ASP A 96 22.19 15.39 1.77
C ASP A 96 21.14 14.58 0.98
N ILE A 97 20.58 13.53 1.57
CA ILE A 97 19.60 12.64 0.90
C ILE A 97 18.29 13.40 0.71
N LYS A 98 17.75 13.33 -0.50
CA LYS A 98 16.48 13.97 -0.85
C LYS A 98 15.31 13.12 -0.35
N ILE A 99 14.57 13.65 0.61
CA ILE A 99 13.37 13.03 1.15
C ILE A 99 12.16 13.86 0.75
N GLU A 100 11.24 13.23 0.02
CA GLU A 100 9.95 13.81 -0.36
C GLU A 100 8.88 13.23 0.57
N LYS A 101 8.24 14.12 1.32
CA LYS A 101 7.17 13.75 2.26
C LYS A 101 5.81 13.84 1.57
N ILE A 102 5.00 12.81 1.74
CA ILE A 102 3.65 12.70 1.17
C ILE A 102 2.68 12.55 2.34
N ASP A 103 2.13 13.66 2.77
CA ASP A 103 1.14 13.65 3.85
C ASP A 103 -0.07 12.81 3.46
N MET A 104 -0.47 11.96 4.39
CA MET A 104 -1.62 11.07 4.29
C MET A 104 -2.60 11.37 5.41
N ILE A 105 -3.86 11.56 5.05
CA ILE A 105 -4.96 11.70 6.00
C ILE A 105 -5.88 10.49 5.85
N GLY A 106 -6.08 9.74 6.94
CA GLY A 106 -6.92 8.54 6.94
C GLY A 106 -6.15 7.25 6.67
N ASN A 107 -6.86 6.22 6.18
CA ASN A 107 -6.30 4.90 5.94
C ASN A 107 -6.06 4.67 4.44
N ALA A 108 -4.81 4.44 4.05
CA ALA A 108 -4.41 4.26 2.65
C ALA A 108 -4.90 2.93 2.02
N MET A 109 -5.53 2.04 2.78
CA MET A 109 -6.27 0.92 2.19
C MET A 109 -7.59 1.34 1.57
N ILE A 110 -8.11 2.55 1.84
CA ILE A 110 -9.27 3.13 1.16
C ILE A 110 -8.87 3.59 -0.23
N PRO A 111 -9.53 3.11 -1.31
CA PRO A 111 -9.14 3.38 -2.70
C PRO A 111 -8.95 4.86 -3.04
N ASP A 112 -9.86 5.73 -2.64
CA ASP A 112 -9.77 7.16 -2.94
C ASP A 112 -8.52 7.79 -2.31
N ILE A 113 -8.20 7.45 -1.04
CA ILE A 113 -7.01 7.93 -0.34
C ILE A 113 -5.75 7.38 -1.01
N HIS A 114 -5.76 6.09 -1.39
CA HIS A 114 -4.64 5.46 -2.08
C HIS A 114 -4.35 6.14 -3.43
N LEU A 115 -5.39 6.46 -4.20
CA LEU A 115 -5.24 7.14 -5.49
C LEU A 115 -4.82 8.61 -5.33
N GLU A 116 -5.25 9.31 -4.27
CA GLU A 116 -4.75 10.65 -3.95
C GLU A 116 -3.24 10.62 -3.68
N ILE A 117 -2.75 9.62 -2.94
CA ILE A 117 -1.32 9.41 -2.74
C ILE A 117 -0.62 9.14 -4.08
N ALA A 118 -1.23 8.34 -4.97
CA ALA A 118 -0.67 8.03 -6.28
C ALA A 118 -0.52 9.29 -7.16
N ASP A 119 -1.46 10.21 -7.11
CA ASP A 119 -1.37 11.49 -7.81
C ASP A 119 -0.20 12.36 -7.27
N LYS A 120 0.01 12.38 -5.96
CA LYS A 120 1.17 13.07 -5.36
C LYS A 120 2.50 12.40 -5.74
N VAL A 121 2.54 11.07 -5.75
CA VAL A 121 3.74 10.30 -6.13
C VAL A 121 4.14 10.56 -7.57
N ILE A 122 3.19 10.56 -8.53
CA ILE A 122 3.53 10.80 -9.94
C ILE A 122 4.13 12.19 -10.16
N ASP A 123 3.61 13.22 -9.48
CA ASP A 123 4.16 14.58 -9.59
C ASP A 123 5.61 14.64 -9.13
N ILE A 124 5.95 13.91 -8.07
CA ILE A 124 7.32 13.79 -7.60
C ILE A 124 8.18 13.04 -8.64
N LEU A 125 7.74 11.87 -9.11
CA LEU A 125 8.49 11.08 -10.09
C LEU A 125 8.76 11.85 -11.39
N ILE A 126 7.81 12.67 -11.86
CA ILE A 126 7.97 13.52 -13.04
C ILE A 126 9.05 14.58 -12.80
N ARG A 127 9.15 15.18 -11.60
CA ARG A 127 10.19 16.16 -11.28
C ARG A 127 11.59 15.54 -11.35
N TYR A 128 11.74 14.29 -10.91
CA TYR A 128 13.02 13.58 -10.87
C TYR A 128 13.38 12.89 -12.19
N ALA A 129 12.39 12.51 -12.99
CA ALA A 129 12.57 11.83 -14.26
C ALA A 129 11.62 12.38 -15.36
N PRO A 130 11.77 13.67 -15.75
CA PRO A 130 10.83 14.32 -16.67
C PRO A 130 10.74 13.66 -18.04
N GLY A 131 11.81 13.02 -18.50
CA GLY A 131 11.83 12.26 -19.76
C GLY A 131 10.94 11.02 -19.76
N ARG A 132 10.47 10.57 -18.59
CA ARG A 132 9.57 9.40 -18.41
C ARG A 132 8.13 9.79 -18.14
N LYS A 133 7.79 11.08 -18.18
CA LYS A 133 6.44 11.59 -17.88
C LYS A 133 5.33 10.81 -18.56
N ASN A 134 5.43 10.57 -19.87
CA ASN A 134 4.37 9.90 -20.63
C ASN A 134 4.14 8.46 -20.15
N ILE A 135 5.21 7.75 -19.76
CA ILE A 135 5.13 6.40 -19.20
C ILE A 135 4.40 6.43 -17.85
N PHE A 136 4.81 7.34 -16.97
CA PHE A 136 4.19 7.47 -15.65
C PHE A 136 2.71 7.82 -15.72
N VAL A 137 2.34 8.78 -16.57
CA VAL A 137 0.93 9.17 -16.78
C VAL A 137 0.12 8.00 -17.31
N HIS A 138 0.60 7.31 -18.33
CA HIS A 138 -0.09 6.14 -18.90
C HIS A 138 -0.28 5.04 -17.84
N ASN A 139 0.77 4.70 -17.12
CA ASN A 139 0.72 3.65 -16.10
C ASN A 139 -0.21 4.02 -14.94
N LEU A 140 -0.23 5.29 -14.51
CA LEU A 140 -1.15 5.76 -13.48
C LEU A 140 -2.61 5.60 -13.92
N GLU A 141 -2.96 5.97 -15.16
CA GLU A 141 -4.32 5.81 -15.69
C GLU A 141 -4.74 4.33 -15.71
N GLU A 142 -3.85 3.43 -16.13
CA GLU A 142 -4.13 1.99 -16.08
C GLU A 142 -4.24 1.47 -14.65
N TYR A 143 -3.43 1.99 -13.74
CA TYR A 143 -3.51 1.65 -12.31
C TYR A 143 -4.83 2.10 -11.69
N LYS A 144 -5.27 3.34 -11.94
CA LYS A 144 -6.57 3.87 -11.51
C LYS A 144 -7.73 3.00 -11.97
N LYS A 145 -7.70 2.54 -13.21
CA LYS A 145 -8.72 1.61 -13.74
C LYS A 145 -8.76 0.29 -12.96
N LYS A 146 -7.59 -0.30 -12.67
CA LYS A 146 -7.49 -1.56 -11.91
C LYS A 146 -7.98 -1.39 -10.46
N VAL A 147 -7.60 -0.31 -9.80
CA VAL A 147 -8.08 0.01 -8.44
C VAL A 147 -9.60 0.21 -8.44
N GLY A 148 -10.16 0.94 -9.41
CA GLY A 148 -11.60 1.13 -9.53
C GLY A 148 -12.39 -0.16 -9.84
N LEU A 149 -11.75 -1.17 -10.49
CA LEU A 149 -12.34 -2.49 -10.65
C LEU A 149 -12.40 -3.23 -9.30
N ALA A 150 -11.30 -3.25 -8.57
CA ALA A 150 -11.23 -3.86 -7.24
C ALA A 150 -12.21 -3.20 -6.26
N GLU A 151 -12.33 -1.88 -6.29
CA GLU A 151 -13.30 -1.16 -5.46
C GLU A 151 -14.74 -1.57 -5.76
N ARG A 152 -15.11 -1.77 -7.04
CA ARG A 152 -16.45 -2.27 -7.41
C ARG A 152 -16.71 -3.67 -6.87
N GLU A 153 -15.70 -4.54 -6.90
CA GLU A 153 -15.79 -5.88 -6.31
C GLU A 153 -16.02 -5.81 -4.79
N VAL A 154 -15.26 -4.95 -4.09
CA VAL A 154 -15.46 -4.70 -2.65
C VAL A 154 -16.85 -4.14 -2.36
N LYS A 155 -17.33 -3.18 -3.15
CA LYS A 155 -18.68 -2.59 -2.99
C LYS A 155 -19.79 -3.63 -3.16
N ALA A 156 -19.60 -4.66 -3.95
CA ALA A 156 -20.55 -5.77 -4.07
C ALA A 156 -20.68 -6.59 -2.77
N MET A 157 -19.65 -6.60 -1.91
CA MET A 157 -19.67 -7.27 -0.60
C MET A 157 -20.30 -6.41 0.51
N THR A 158 -20.44 -5.09 0.32
CA THR A 158 -20.92 -4.14 1.34
C THR A 158 -22.25 -4.53 2.02
N PRO A 159 -23.27 -5.07 1.31
CA PRO A 159 -24.52 -5.47 1.95
C PRO A 159 -24.34 -6.49 3.08
N CYS A 160 -23.31 -7.34 3.00
CA CYS A 160 -22.95 -8.26 4.06
C CYS A 160 -22.40 -7.53 5.30
N PHE A 161 -21.57 -6.54 5.09
CA PHE A 161 -20.87 -5.84 6.17
C PHE A 161 -21.78 -4.94 6.99
N GLN A 162 -22.81 -4.34 6.40
CA GLN A 162 -23.71 -3.38 7.04
C GLN A 162 -24.49 -3.93 8.24
N ASN A 163 -24.70 -5.25 8.28
CA ASN A 163 -25.44 -5.90 9.35
C ASN A 163 -24.53 -6.56 10.40
N ALA A 164 -23.22 -6.48 10.22
CA ALA A 164 -22.25 -7.12 11.10
C ALA A 164 -21.86 -6.21 12.27
N SER A 165 -21.99 -6.70 13.50
CA SER A 165 -21.50 -6.05 14.71
C SER A 165 -20.05 -6.46 14.94
N ILE A 166 -19.11 -5.53 14.78
CA ILE A 166 -17.67 -5.79 14.74
C ILE A 166 -16.96 -5.06 15.89
N LEU A 167 -16.05 -5.77 16.55
CA LEU A 167 -15.03 -5.22 17.42
C LEU A 167 -13.70 -5.17 16.65
N CYS A 168 -13.02 -4.03 16.63
CA CYS A 168 -11.82 -3.90 15.82
C CYS A 168 -10.65 -3.20 16.51
N ALA A 169 -9.44 -3.50 16.06
CA ALA A 169 -8.29 -2.66 16.38
C ALA A 169 -8.52 -1.23 15.88
N GLU A 170 -8.14 -0.23 16.67
CA GLU A 170 -8.35 1.21 16.37
C GLU A 170 -7.77 1.60 15.00
N MET A 171 -6.63 1.00 14.64
CA MET A 171 -5.96 1.26 13.35
C MET A 171 -6.79 0.83 12.13
N ASN A 172 -7.77 -0.06 12.31
CA ASN A 172 -8.63 -0.55 11.23
C ASN A 172 -9.95 0.23 11.14
N ARG A 173 -10.30 1.05 12.14
CA ARG A 173 -11.59 1.74 12.27
C ARG A 173 -12.02 2.41 10.98
N THR A 174 -11.22 3.35 10.48
CA THR A 174 -11.58 4.17 9.30
C THR A 174 -11.81 3.33 8.04
N PHE A 175 -11.02 2.25 7.87
CA PHE A 175 -11.21 1.33 6.75
C PHE A 175 -12.52 0.53 6.87
N LEU A 176 -12.83 0.04 8.06
CA LEU A 176 -14.06 -0.72 8.31
C LEU A 176 -15.32 0.16 8.25
N GLU A 177 -15.23 1.41 8.70
CA GLU A 177 -16.30 2.41 8.52
C GLU A 177 -16.55 2.70 7.02
N TRP A 178 -15.49 2.80 6.22
CA TRP A 178 -15.61 2.94 4.77
C TRP A 178 -16.28 1.72 4.12
N LEU A 179 -16.05 0.51 4.63
CA LEU A 179 -16.73 -0.71 4.20
C LEU A 179 -18.22 -0.74 4.63
N GLY A 180 -18.66 0.17 5.48
CA GLY A 180 -20.03 0.21 6.01
C GLY A 180 -20.28 -0.74 7.17
N CYS A 181 -19.24 -1.24 7.84
CA CYS A 181 -19.38 -2.08 9.03
C CYS A 181 -19.96 -1.33 10.21
N THR A 182 -20.76 -2.01 11.04
CA THR A 182 -21.22 -1.49 12.33
C THR A 182 -20.18 -1.78 13.39
N LEU A 183 -19.42 -0.76 13.80
CA LEU A 183 -18.38 -0.89 14.82
C LEU A 183 -18.97 -0.72 16.21
N VAL A 184 -18.91 -1.78 17.01
CA VAL A 184 -19.42 -1.79 18.40
C VAL A 184 -18.47 -1.05 19.33
N ALA A 185 -17.18 -1.33 19.18
CA ALA A 185 -16.08 -0.69 19.89
C ALA A 185 -14.78 -0.86 19.10
N SER A 186 -13.76 -0.13 19.50
CA SER A 186 -12.39 -0.41 19.09
C SER A 186 -11.48 -0.58 20.28
N PHE A 187 -10.37 -1.26 20.08
CA PHE A 187 -9.33 -1.44 21.07
C PHE A 187 -8.00 -0.88 20.55
N PRO A 188 -7.17 -0.29 21.45
CA PRO A 188 -5.86 0.22 21.10
C PRO A 188 -4.87 -0.94 20.87
N ARG A 189 -3.61 -0.61 20.61
CA ARG A 189 -2.51 -1.59 20.58
C ARG A 189 -2.31 -2.23 21.95
N ASP A 190 -1.64 -3.38 21.97
CA ASP A 190 -1.42 -4.15 23.20
C ASP A 190 -0.69 -3.34 24.27
N GLU A 191 0.32 -2.56 23.90
CA GLU A 191 1.07 -1.71 24.82
C GLU A 191 0.22 -0.60 25.48
N ASP A 192 -0.88 -0.19 24.83
CA ASP A 192 -1.80 0.86 25.30
C ASP A 192 -3.08 0.29 25.94
N LEU A 193 -3.27 -1.04 25.88
CA LEU A 193 -4.48 -1.69 26.38
C LEU A 193 -4.38 -1.98 27.88
N SER A 194 -4.94 -1.09 28.70
CA SER A 194 -5.08 -1.33 30.13
C SER A 194 -6.18 -2.36 30.44
N LEU A 195 -6.08 -3.05 31.58
CA LEU A 195 -7.13 -3.97 32.06
C LEU A 195 -8.50 -3.30 32.17
N GLN A 196 -8.53 -2.03 32.56
CA GLN A 196 -9.77 -1.25 32.66
C GLN A 196 -10.39 -1.02 31.28
N ASN A 197 -9.58 -0.68 30.27
CA ASN A 197 -10.04 -0.50 28.90
C ASN A 197 -10.52 -1.83 28.30
N MET A 198 -9.80 -2.92 28.52
CA MET A 198 -10.21 -4.25 28.10
C MET A 198 -11.59 -4.62 28.67
N HIS A 199 -11.80 -4.40 29.95
CA HIS A 199 -13.09 -4.69 30.60
C HIS A 199 -14.26 -3.85 30.03
N ALA A 200 -14.00 -2.57 29.70
CA ALA A 200 -14.99 -1.69 29.09
C ALA A 200 -15.34 -2.16 27.66
N VAL A 201 -14.32 -2.55 26.87
CA VAL A 201 -14.48 -3.08 25.51
C VAL A 201 -15.28 -4.38 25.53
N LEU A 202 -14.93 -5.34 26.39
CA LEU A 202 -15.66 -6.61 26.56
C LEU A 202 -17.13 -6.41 26.91
N LYS A 203 -17.39 -5.55 27.90
CA LYS A 203 -18.76 -5.23 28.34
C LYS A 203 -19.59 -4.65 27.19
N ASN A 204 -19.02 -3.73 26.41
CA ASN A 204 -19.69 -3.13 25.25
C ASN A 204 -19.96 -4.18 24.17
N ALA A 205 -18.95 -5.00 23.84
CA ALA A 205 -19.05 -6.05 22.85
C ALA A 205 -20.15 -7.09 23.19
N GLN A 206 -20.27 -7.50 24.47
CA GLN A 206 -21.30 -8.42 24.94
C GLN A 206 -22.71 -7.83 24.80
N GLN A 207 -22.89 -6.55 25.12
CA GLN A 207 -24.18 -5.87 25.01
C GLN A 207 -24.70 -5.76 23.58
N HIS A 208 -23.82 -5.67 22.59
CA HIS A 208 -24.15 -5.48 21.19
C HIS A 208 -24.08 -6.75 20.34
N ARG A 209 -23.94 -7.93 20.97
CA ARG A 209 -23.87 -9.23 20.28
C ARG A 209 -22.83 -9.23 19.16
N THR A 210 -21.62 -8.81 19.50
CA THR A 210 -20.48 -8.77 18.56
C THR A 210 -20.29 -10.14 17.90
N GLN A 211 -20.06 -10.15 16.60
CA GLN A 211 -19.97 -11.36 15.79
C GLN A 211 -18.53 -11.69 15.38
N LEU A 212 -17.65 -10.69 15.33
CA LEU A 212 -16.30 -10.81 14.80
C LEU A 212 -15.36 -9.84 15.49
N VAL A 213 -14.16 -10.29 15.81
CA VAL A 213 -13.02 -9.44 16.17
C VAL A 213 -12.13 -9.29 14.94
N ILE A 214 -11.75 -8.05 14.62
CA ILE A 214 -10.82 -7.74 13.54
C ILE A 214 -9.60 -7.04 14.12
N ASP A 215 -8.46 -7.72 14.08
CA ASP A 215 -7.18 -7.15 14.52
C ASP A 215 -6.31 -6.70 13.34
N ASN A 216 -5.23 -6.01 13.66
CA ASN A 216 -4.31 -5.42 12.68
C ASN A 216 -2.98 -6.19 12.66
N LEU A 217 -2.55 -6.60 11.48
CA LEU A 217 -1.29 -7.34 11.27
C LEU A 217 -0.06 -6.59 11.83
N GLN A 218 -0.09 -5.27 11.85
CA GLN A 218 1.01 -4.43 12.34
C GLN A 218 0.98 -4.22 13.87
N SER A 219 0.05 -4.87 14.57
CA SER A 219 0.02 -5.00 16.04
C SER A 219 0.60 -6.36 16.44
N SER A 220 0.76 -6.64 17.74
CA SER A 220 1.23 -7.96 18.19
C SER A 220 0.18 -9.06 17.97
N GLY A 221 -1.09 -8.67 17.95
CA GLY A 221 -2.24 -9.57 17.81
C GLY A 221 -2.72 -10.18 19.12
N GLU A 222 -2.09 -9.90 20.24
CA GLU A 222 -2.43 -10.48 21.54
C GLU A 222 -3.76 -9.94 22.09
N ALA A 223 -4.03 -8.62 21.93
CA ALA A 223 -5.28 -8.00 22.35
C ALA A 223 -6.49 -8.58 21.61
N GLY A 224 -6.41 -8.67 20.29
CA GLY A 224 -7.48 -9.23 19.46
C GLY A 224 -7.77 -10.70 19.81
N GLN A 225 -6.73 -11.50 20.02
CA GLN A 225 -6.88 -12.91 20.41
C GLN A 225 -7.53 -13.03 21.78
N THR A 226 -7.07 -12.27 22.78
CA THR A 226 -7.66 -12.28 24.12
C THR A 226 -9.14 -11.90 24.10
N LEU A 227 -9.50 -10.85 23.36
CA LEU A 227 -10.89 -10.39 23.24
C LEU A 227 -11.77 -11.42 22.53
N ALA A 228 -11.26 -12.07 21.48
CA ALA A 228 -11.99 -13.10 20.73
C ALA A 228 -12.25 -14.35 21.60
N ASP A 229 -11.24 -14.78 22.37
CA ASP A 229 -11.34 -15.94 23.28
C ASP A 229 -12.36 -15.66 24.40
N GLU A 230 -12.33 -14.49 25.04
CA GLU A 230 -13.28 -14.11 26.08
C GLU A 230 -14.72 -13.98 25.58
N LEU A 231 -14.89 -13.53 24.31
CA LEU A 231 -16.20 -13.40 23.69
C LEU A 231 -16.67 -14.69 23.01
N GLN A 232 -15.80 -15.68 22.84
CA GLN A 232 -16.04 -16.92 22.11
C GLN A 232 -16.54 -16.69 20.68
N ILE A 233 -15.93 -15.71 19.97
CA ILE A 233 -16.25 -15.36 18.58
C ILE A 233 -15.00 -15.42 17.71
N PRO A 234 -15.15 -15.51 16.37
CA PRO A 234 -14.02 -15.54 15.46
C PRO A 234 -13.13 -14.29 15.56
N LEU A 235 -11.81 -14.49 15.33
CA LEU A 235 -10.84 -13.45 15.08
C LEU A 235 -10.37 -13.55 13.63
N ILE A 236 -10.24 -12.42 12.98
CA ILE A 236 -9.43 -12.28 11.75
C ILE A 236 -8.42 -11.17 11.89
N ILE A 237 -7.34 -11.29 11.13
CA ILE A 237 -6.29 -10.28 11.06
C ILE A 237 -6.26 -9.71 9.65
N ILE A 238 -6.38 -8.38 9.53
CA ILE A 238 -6.25 -7.66 8.26
C ILE A 238 -5.02 -6.75 8.28
N SER A 239 -4.55 -6.38 7.11
CA SER A 239 -3.38 -5.53 6.99
C SER A 239 -3.73 -4.11 6.56
N ASN A 240 -3.12 -3.13 7.22
CA ASN A 240 -3.16 -1.73 6.79
C ASN A 240 -2.08 -1.38 5.76
N PHE A 241 -1.23 -2.34 5.39
CA PHE A 241 -0.17 -2.14 4.40
C PHE A 241 -0.21 -3.22 3.33
N PRO A 242 0.01 -2.88 2.05
CA PRO A 242 0.04 -3.86 0.96
C PRO A 242 1.08 -4.96 1.17
N SER A 243 0.69 -6.23 1.05
CA SER A 243 1.63 -7.35 1.01
C SER A 243 2.30 -7.40 -0.37
N ASP A 244 3.58 -7.74 -0.39
CA ASP A 244 4.38 -7.86 -1.62
C ASP A 244 4.23 -6.66 -2.57
N ASN A 245 4.02 -5.46 -1.98
CA ASN A 245 3.76 -4.23 -2.73
C ASN A 245 2.55 -4.33 -3.68
N ASN A 246 1.58 -5.18 -3.36
CA ASN A 246 0.36 -5.38 -4.15
C ASN A 246 -0.89 -4.89 -3.40
N TYR A 247 -1.23 -3.62 -3.64
CA TYR A 247 -2.38 -2.97 -3.00
C TYR A 247 -3.70 -3.68 -3.32
N ILE A 248 -3.94 -3.98 -4.59
CA ILE A 248 -5.23 -4.58 -5.04
C ILE A 248 -5.43 -5.95 -4.40
N PHE A 249 -4.39 -6.77 -4.40
CA PHE A 249 -4.44 -8.07 -3.74
C PHE A 249 -4.78 -7.95 -2.26
N THR A 250 -4.10 -7.05 -1.54
CA THR A 250 -4.32 -6.86 -0.10
C THR A 250 -5.71 -6.31 0.20
N LEU A 251 -6.21 -5.36 -0.60
CA LEU A 251 -7.57 -4.83 -0.48
C LEU A 251 -8.61 -5.95 -0.61
N LEU A 252 -8.52 -6.74 -1.68
CA LEU A 252 -9.46 -7.85 -1.92
C LEU A 252 -9.32 -8.94 -0.87
N TYR A 253 -8.09 -9.28 -0.47
CA TYR A 253 -7.84 -10.27 0.59
C TYR A 253 -8.48 -9.86 1.92
N ASN A 254 -8.28 -8.62 2.37
CA ASN A 254 -8.89 -8.09 3.58
C ASN A 254 -10.42 -8.21 3.53
N CYS A 255 -11.04 -7.73 2.44
CA CYS A 255 -12.50 -7.73 2.30
C CYS A 255 -13.08 -9.14 2.20
N THR A 256 -12.43 -10.04 1.45
CA THR A 256 -12.84 -11.44 1.32
C THR A 256 -12.70 -12.17 2.66
N SER A 257 -11.66 -11.89 3.44
CA SER A 257 -11.49 -12.47 4.77
C SER A 257 -12.61 -12.08 5.72
N ILE A 258 -13.03 -10.79 5.72
CA ILE A 258 -14.18 -10.31 6.49
C ILE A 258 -15.46 -10.99 6.00
N PHE A 259 -15.68 -11.03 4.69
CA PHE A 259 -16.87 -11.61 4.05
C PHE A 259 -17.06 -13.09 4.45
N ASN A 260 -15.99 -13.87 4.37
CA ASN A 260 -15.98 -15.29 4.74
C ASN A 260 -16.20 -15.51 6.25
N ALA A 261 -15.55 -14.70 7.10
CA ALA A 261 -15.69 -14.80 8.55
C ALA A 261 -17.11 -14.48 9.04
N LEU A 262 -17.84 -13.63 8.31
CA LEU A 262 -19.24 -13.33 8.58
C LEU A 262 -20.22 -14.37 8.01
N GLY A 263 -19.74 -15.38 7.28
CA GLY A 263 -20.57 -16.43 6.68
C GLY A 263 -21.47 -15.92 5.54
N CYS A 264 -21.06 -14.88 4.85
CA CYS A 264 -21.79 -14.34 3.70
C CYS A 264 -21.55 -15.21 2.46
N ASN A 265 -22.62 -15.51 1.73
CA ASN A 265 -22.60 -16.33 0.52
C ASN A 265 -23.10 -15.53 -0.70
#